data_e5777db01d0dec32366be976929e4cc9
#
_entry.id   e5777db01d0dec32366be976929e4cc9
#
_cell.length_a   1.000
_cell.length_b   1.000
_cell.length_c   1.000
_cell.angle_alpha   90.00
_cell.angle_beta   90.00
_cell.angle_gamma   90.00
#
_symmetry.space_group_name_H-M   'P 1'
#
loop_
_entity.id
_entity.type
_entity.pdbx_description
1 polymer ?
#
loop_
_entity_poly.entity_id
_entity_poly.type
_entity_poly.pdbx_seq_one_letter_code
_entity_poly.pdbx_strand_id
1 'polypeptide(L)'
;MKDQIITNKILNWYDINKRSLPWRKKTSSKKKQYYTLVSEFMLQQTQVVTVIPYFNRFIKNIPDLETLASFENRKLIKLWEGLGYYSRVRSLKKAAQVVIKDFNKKLPNNFLDLKSLPGIGDYTASAILAIAFNKPFIPLDGNVERVLKRYLHLKTVSYTHLTLPTTGSV
;
A
#
# COMPACT_ATOMS: atom_id res chain seq x y z
N MET A 1 10.03 15.81 24.30
CA MET A 1 11.37 15.19 24.54
C MET A 1 11.33 13.65 24.47
N LYS A 2 10.48 12.94 25.22
CA LYS A 2 10.38 11.44 25.16
C LYS A 2 10.02 10.92 23.75
N ASP A 3 9.05 11.53 23.08
CA ASP A 3 8.59 11.09 21.75
C ASP A 3 9.68 11.22 20.68
N GLN A 4 10.50 12.28 20.73
CA GLN A 4 11.62 12.46 19.81
C GLN A 4 12.70 11.36 19.99
N ILE A 5 12.95 10.96 21.24
CA ILE A 5 13.92 9.89 21.54
C ILE A 5 13.42 8.56 20.97
N ILE A 6 12.14 8.25 21.15
CA ILE A 6 11.53 7.02 20.64
C ILE A 6 11.51 7.02 19.13
N THR A 7 11.11 8.13 18.51
CA THR A 7 11.11 8.28 17.04
C THR A 7 12.50 8.02 16.47
N ASN A 8 13.54 8.65 17.03
CA ASN A 8 14.92 8.45 16.58
C ASN A 8 15.40 7.00 16.74
N LYS A 9 15.04 6.34 17.85
CA LYS A 9 15.37 4.91 18.06
C LYS A 9 14.69 4.01 17.03
N ILE A 10 13.41 4.25 16.71
CA ILE A 10 12.68 3.49 15.71
C ILE A 10 13.27 3.71 14.31
N LEU A 11 13.58 4.95 13.94
CA LEU A 11 14.16 5.27 12.64
C LEU A 11 15.54 4.63 12.48
N ASN A 12 16.42 4.74 13.49
CA ASN A 12 17.74 4.12 13.47
C ASN A 12 17.64 2.59 13.35
N TRP A 13 16.75 1.98 14.14
CA TRP A 13 16.51 0.54 14.04
C TRP A 13 16.00 0.14 12.65
N TYR A 14 15.03 0.91 12.10
CA TYR A 14 14.48 0.65 10.78
C TYR A 14 15.55 0.73 9.69
N ASP A 15 16.42 1.73 9.73
CA ASP A 15 17.48 1.89 8.73
C ASP A 15 18.45 0.71 8.68
N ILE A 16 18.73 0.09 9.83
CA ILE A 16 19.58 -1.09 9.93
C ILE A 16 18.82 -2.37 9.53
N ASN A 17 17.55 -2.50 9.94
CA ASN A 17 16.80 -3.76 9.85
C ASN A 17 15.77 -3.81 8.73
N LYS A 18 15.59 -2.74 7.94
CA LYS A 18 14.60 -2.69 6.85
C LYS A 18 14.85 -3.78 5.81
N ARG A 19 13.79 -4.50 5.48
CA ARG A 19 13.84 -5.55 4.45
C ARG A 19 13.99 -4.96 3.07
N SER A 20 14.88 -5.55 2.24
CA SER A 20 14.95 -5.25 0.82
C SER A 20 13.80 -5.92 0.09
N LEU A 21 12.83 -5.14 -0.37
CA LEU A 21 11.62 -5.63 -1.04
C LEU A 21 11.57 -5.09 -2.47
N PRO A 22 11.17 -5.91 -3.47
CA PRO A 22 11.18 -5.50 -4.88
C PRO A 22 10.31 -4.26 -5.14
N TRP A 23 9.18 -4.11 -4.46
CA TRP A 23 8.27 -2.95 -4.57
C TRP A 23 8.74 -1.70 -3.82
N ARG A 24 9.83 -1.78 -3.04
CA ARG A 24 10.44 -0.65 -2.31
C ARG A 24 11.72 -0.14 -2.96
N LYS A 25 12.15 -0.73 -4.08
CA LYS A 25 13.34 -0.28 -4.81
C LYS A 25 13.14 1.15 -5.33
N LYS A 26 14.23 1.93 -5.35
CA LYS A 26 14.22 3.29 -5.90
C LYS A 26 13.78 3.25 -7.37
N THR A 27 12.75 4.01 -7.72
CA THR A 27 12.17 4.05 -9.06
C THR A 27 11.43 5.38 -9.28
N SER A 28 10.90 5.62 -10.48
CA SER A 28 10.09 6.82 -10.75
C SER A 28 8.81 6.85 -9.89
N SER A 29 8.29 8.05 -9.63
CA SER A 29 7.07 8.24 -8.83
C SER A 29 5.89 7.43 -9.38
N LYS A 30 5.66 7.42 -10.69
CA LYS A 30 4.59 6.64 -11.34
C LYS A 30 4.74 5.14 -11.08
N LYS A 31 5.96 4.60 -11.23
CA LYS A 31 6.23 3.18 -10.92
C LYS A 31 6.09 2.89 -9.43
N LYS A 32 6.55 3.77 -8.55
CA LYS A 32 6.40 3.61 -7.10
C LYS A 32 4.92 3.49 -6.71
N GLN A 33 4.05 4.35 -7.26
CA GLN A 33 2.60 4.31 -7.02
C GLN A 33 1.99 2.97 -7.47
N TYR A 34 2.32 2.54 -8.69
CA TYR A 34 1.82 1.28 -9.24
C TYR A 34 2.33 0.06 -8.45
N TYR A 35 3.62 0.03 -8.13
CA TYR A 35 4.22 -1.07 -7.36
C TYR A 35 3.63 -1.17 -5.95
N THR A 36 3.39 -0.02 -5.30
CA THR A 36 2.71 0.01 -4.01
C THR A 36 1.29 -0.54 -4.14
N LEU A 37 0.51 -0.10 -5.12
CA LEU A 37 -0.84 -0.60 -5.34
C LEU A 37 -0.84 -2.13 -5.52
N VAL A 38 -0.03 -2.67 -6.43
CA VAL A 38 0.04 -4.12 -6.70
C VAL A 38 0.48 -4.89 -5.46
N SER A 39 1.53 -4.43 -4.77
CA SER A 39 2.03 -5.12 -3.58
C SER A 39 1.03 -5.12 -2.44
N GLU A 40 0.30 -4.03 -2.21
CA GLU A 40 -0.72 -3.97 -1.16
C GLU A 40 -1.86 -4.97 -1.42
N PHE A 41 -2.32 -5.11 -2.67
CA PHE A 41 -3.29 -6.16 -3.01
C PHE A 41 -2.74 -7.58 -2.85
N MET A 42 -1.48 -7.82 -3.18
CA MET A 42 -0.86 -9.14 -3.02
C MET A 42 -0.63 -9.50 -1.55
N LEU A 43 -0.32 -8.51 -0.71
CA LEU A 43 -0.02 -8.69 0.71
C LEU A 43 -1.27 -8.88 1.57
N GLN A 44 -2.47 -8.60 1.06
CA GLN A 44 -3.71 -8.89 1.79
C GLN A 44 -3.75 -10.40 2.14
N GLN A 45 -3.64 -10.72 3.43
CA GLN A 45 -3.69 -12.09 3.96
C GLN A 45 -2.63 -13.05 3.36
N THR A 46 -1.52 -12.52 2.85
CA THR A 46 -0.42 -13.32 2.27
C THR A 46 0.92 -12.84 2.80
N GLN A 47 1.78 -13.79 3.15
CA GLN A 47 3.11 -13.50 3.69
C GLN A 47 4.02 -12.89 2.62
N VAL A 48 4.91 -11.97 3.05
CA VAL A 48 5.86 -11.26 2.18
C VAL A 48 6.72 -12.20 1.34
N VAL A 49 7.24 -13.27 1.95
CA VAL A 49 8.12 -14.24 1.26
C VAL A 49 7.39 -14.88 0.07
N THR A 50 6.11 -15.24 0.26
CA THR A 50 5.27 -15.80 -0.80
C THR A 50 5.00 -14.76 -1.91
N VAL A 51 4.79 -13.49 -1.56
CA VAL A 51 4.46 -12.43 -2.53
C VAL A 51 5.62 -12.08 -3.46
N ILE A 52 6.87 -12.13 -2.99
CA ILE A 52 8.04 -11.67 -3.78
C ILE A 52 8.11 -12.29 -5.19
N PRO A 53 8.08 -13.62 -5.38
CA PRO A 53 8.16 -14.21 -6.71
C PRO A 53 6.95 -13.86 -7.60
N TYR A 54 5.75 -13.78 -7.01
CA TYR A 54 4.54 -13.38 -7.73
C TYR A 54 4.60 -11.93 -8.20
N PHE A 55 5.03 -11.02 -7.33
CA PHE A 55 5.20 -9.62 -7.68
C PHE A 55 6.17 -9.44 -8.85
N ASN A 56 7.35 -10.07 -8.79
CA ASN A 56 8.35 -9.97 -9.86
C ASN A 56 7.79 -10.48 -11.19
N ARG A 57 7.13 -11.64 -11.19
CA ARG A 57 6.48 -12.20 -12.38
C ARG A 57 5.36 -11.30 -12.91
N PHE A 58 4.54 -10.76 -12.01
CA PHE A 58 3.42 -9.88 -12.35
C PHE A 58 3.89 -8.60 -13.03
N ILE A 59 4.84 -7.88 -12.42
CA ILE A 59 5.36 -6.61 -12.95
C ILE A 59 6.12 -6.80 -14.27
N LYS A 60 6.77 -7.95 -14.48
CA LYS A 60 7.40 -8.28 -15.77
C LYS A 60 6.37 -8.37 -16.91
N ASN A 61 5.18 -8.91 -16.65
CA ASN A 61 4.14 -9.09 -17.66
C ASN A 61 3.17 -7.90 -17.74
N ILE A 62 2.98 -7.18 -16.63
CA ILE A 62 2.02 -6.07 -16.48
C ILE A 62 2.76 -4.91 -15.81
N PRO A 63 3.47 -4.08 -16.59
CA PRO A 63 4.40 -3.09 -16.03
C PRO A 63 3.75 -1.82 -15.49
N ASP A 64 2.47 -1.56 -15.80
CA ASP A 64 1.77 -0.33 -15.46
C ASP A 64 0.25 -0.50 -15.37
N LEU A 65 -0.45 0.58 -14.95
CA LEU A 65 -1.90 0.61 -14.78
C LEU A 65 -2.66 0.45 -16.12
N GLU A 66 -2.14 1.02 -17.18
CA GLU A 66 -2.76 0.98 -18.49
C GLU A 66 -2.79 -0.47 -19.01
N THR A 67 -1.66 -1.15 -18.94
CA THR A 67 -1.56 -2.57 -19.27
C THR A 67 -2.48 -3.42 -18.39
N LEU A 68 -2.52 -3.16 -17.07
CA LEU A 68 -3.37 -3.91 -16.14
C LEU A 68 -4.86 -3.74 -16.46
N ALA A 69 -5.31 -2.52 -16.75
CA ALA A 69 -6.71 -2.23 -17.05
C ALA A 69 -7.22 -2.98 -18.30
N SER A 70 -6.37 -3.11 -19.31
CA SER A 70 -6.70 -3.79 -20.59
C SER A 70 -6.33 -5.27 -20.62
N PHE A 71 -5.60 -5.78 -19.61
CA PHE A 71 -5.05 -7.14 -19.63
C PHE A 71 -6.15 -8.21 -19.68
N GLU A 72 -5.94 -9.28 -20.44
CA GLU A 72 -6.89 -10.37 -20.60
C GLU A 72 -7.16 -11.10 -19.26
N ASN A 73 -8.43 -11.28 -18.89
CA ASN A 73 -8.81 -11.85 -17.59
C ASN A 73 -8.26 -13.26 -17.35
N ARG A 74 -8.28 -14.12 -18.37
CA ARG A 74 -7.77 -15.50 -18.25
C ARG A 74 -6.29 -15.53 -17.95
N LYS A 75 -5.49 -14.73 -18.65
CA LYS A 75 -4.05 -14.58 -18.44
C LYS A 75 -3.74 -13.94 -17.09
N LEU A 76 -4.55 -12.94 -16.68
CA LEU A 76 -4.41 -12.28 -15.38
C LEU A 76 -4.58 -13.27 -14.22
N ILE A 77 -5.62 -14.09 -14.26
CA ILE A 77 -5.88 -15.14 -13.26
C ILE A 77 -4.72 -16.15 -13.23
N LYS A 78 -4.19 -16.54 -14.39
CA LYS A 78 -3.05 -17.46 -14.47
C LYS A 78 -1.77 -16.88 -13.85
N LEU A 79 -1.52 -15.58 -13.99
CA LEU A 79 -0.39 -14.91 -13.32
C LEU A 79 -0.52 -14.88 -11.79
N TRP A 80 -1.76 -14.97 -11.28
CA TRP A 80 -2.08 -14.96 -9.85
C TRP A 80 -2.23 -16.36 -9.25
N GLU A 81 -2.23 -17.40 -10.09
CA GLU A 81 -2.45 -18.80 -9.70
C GLU A 81 -1.43 -19.23 -8.64
N GLY A 82 -1.93 -19.80 -7.54
CA GLY A 82 -1.16 -20.19 -6.36
C GLY A 82 -1.09 -19.14 -5.25
N LEU A 83 -1.41 -17.85 -5.52
CA LEU A 83 -1.45 -16.82 -4.49
C LEU A 83 -2.77 -16.83 -3.69
N GLY A 84 -3.84 -17.42 -4.26
CA GLY A 84 -5.15 -17.53 -3.64
C GLY A 84 -5.95 -16.21 -3.63
N TYR A 85 -7.16 -16.26 -3.05
CA TYR A 85 -8.06 -15.11 -2.92
C TYR A 85 -8.20 -14.31 -4.23
N TYR A 86 -8.68 -14.96 -5.29
CA TYR A 86 -8.76 -14.39 -6.65
C TYR A 86 -9.65 -13.15 -6.79
N SER A 87 -10.50 -12.88 -5.80
CA SER A 87 -11.23 -11.61 -5.71
C SER A 87 -10.31 -10.40 -5.69
N ARG A 88 -9.11 -10.51 -5.08
CA ARG A 88 -8.12 -9.44 -5.00
C ARG A 88 -7.64 -9.01 -6.37
N VAL A 89 -7.23 -9.94 -7.23
CA VAL A 89 -6.72 -9.59 -8.56
C VAL A 89 -7.84 -9.05 -9.47
N ARG A 90 -9.08 -9.55 -9.31
CA ARG A 90 -10.24 -8.98 -10.01
C ARG A 90 -10.50 -7.54 -9.56
N SER A 91 -10.46 -7.27 -8.25
CA SER A 91 -10.61 -5.93 -7.70
C SER A 91 -9.47 -5.02 -8.12
N LEU A 92 -8.22 -5.49 -8.09
CA LEU A 92 -7.05 -4.76 -8.57
C LEU A 92 -7.21 -4.32 -10.03
N LYS A 93 -7.66 -5.21 -10.92
CA LYS A 93 -7.94 -4.85 -12.32
C LYS A 93 -9.07 -3.83 -12.43
N LYS A 94 -10.18 -4.04 -11.69
CA LYS A 94 -11.29 -3.07 -11.68
C LYS A 94 -10.83 -1.70 -11.17
N ALA A 95 -10.01 -1.66 -10.11
CA ALA A 95 -9.43 -0.41 -9.61
C ALA A 95 -8.59 0.28 -10.70
N ALA A 96 -7.75 -0.46 -11.42
CA ALA A 96 -7.00 0.10 -12.55
C ALA A 96 -7.91 0.66 -13.64
N GLN A 97 -9.00 -0.03 -13.99
CA GLN A 97 -9.98 0.45 -14.98
C GLN A 97 -10.65 1.76 -14.55
N VAL A 98 -11.05 1.87 -13.28
CA VAL A 98 -11.60 3.11 -12.71
C VAL A 98 -10.57 4.23 -12.75
N VAL A 99 -9.31 3.96 -12.38
CA VAL A 99 -8.24 4.96 -12.43
C VAL A 99 -8.01 5.47 -13.86
N ILE A 100 -8.03 4.59 -14.84
CA ILE A 100 -7.87 4.98 -16.26
C ILE A 100 -9.04 5.83 -16.73
N LYS A 101 -10.26 5.45 -16.37
CA LYS A 101 -11.51 6.10 -16.84
C LYS A 101 -11.78 7.42 -16.13
N ASP A 102 -11.70 7.42 -14.79
CA ASP A 102 -12.28 8.49 -13.97
C ASP A 102 -11.21 9.41 -13.35
N PHE A 103 -9.93 8.99 -13.34
CA PHE A 103 -8.83 9.74 -12.71
C PHE A 103 -7.68 10.09 -13.67
N ASN A 104 -7.97 10.26 -14.96
CA ASN A 104 -6.99 10.68 -15.98
C ASN A 104 -5.69 9.85 -15.94
N LYS A 105 -5.78 8.53 -15.75
CA LYS A 105 -4.66 7.57 -15.68
C LYS A 105 -3.68 7.84 -14.52
N LYS A 106 -4.07 8.62 -13.52
CA LYS A 106 -3.27 8.93 -12.33
C LYS A 106 -3.92 8.32 -11.10
N LEU A 107 -3.16 7.55 -10.34
CA LEU A 107 -3.66 7.01 -9.06
C LEU A 107 -4.06 8.19 -8.15
N PRO A 108 -5.27 8.19 -7.56
CA PRO A 108 -5.70 9.23 -6.65
C PRO A 108 -4.74 9.42 -5.48
N ASN A 109 -4.60 10.65 -5.02
CA ASN A 109 -3.68 11.00 -3.95
C ASN A 109 -4.40 11.54 -2.70
N ASN A 110 -5.68 11.24 -2.54
CA ASN A 110 -6.45 11.52 -1.34
C ASN A 110 -7.18 10.26 -0.85
N PHE A 111 -7.58 10.28 0.41
CA PHE A 111 -8.10 9.10 1.10
C PHE A 111 -9.46 8.64 0.55
N LEU A 112 -10.36 9.56 0.31
CA LEU A 112 -11.73 9.24 -0.12
C LEU A 112 -11.75 8.64 -1.53
N ASP A 113 -11.02 9.23 -2.46
CA ASP A 113 -10.93 8.72 -3.82
C ASP A 113 -10.21 7.36 -3.88
N LEU A 114 -9.15 7.16 -3.09
CA LEU A 114 -8.53 5.84 -3.00
C LEU A 114 -9.49 4.80 -2.44
N LYS A 115 -10.23 5.15 -1.38
CA LYS A 115 -11.21 4.25 -0.76
C LYS A 115 -12.39 3.93 -1.66
N SER A 116 -12.72 4.79 -2.62
CA SER A 116 -13.77 4.51 -3.62
C SER A 116 -13.37 3.45 -4.65
N LEU A 117 -12.08 3.14 -4.77
CA LEU A 117 -11.59 2.14 -5.72
C LEU A 117 -11.90 0.71 -5.22
N PRO A 118 -12.31 -0.20 -6.14
CA PRO A 118 -12.63 -1.57 -5.79
C PRO A 118 -11.50 -2.31 -5.06
N GLY A 119 -11.78 -2.88 -3.89
CA GLY A 119 -10.84 -3.65 -3.09
C GLY A 119 -9.87 -2.82 -2.23
N ILE A 120 -10.04 -1.52 -2.17
CA ILE A 120 -9.28 -0.62 -1.32
C ILE A 120 -10.10 -0.23 -0.08
N GLY A 121 -9.70 -0.73 1.08
CA GLY A 121 -10.22 -0.34 2.39
C GLY A 121 -9.34 0.73 3.05
N ASP A 122 -9.70 1.10 4.27
CA ASP A 122 -9.03 2.15 5.05
C ASP A 122 -7.52 1.91 5.22
N TYR A 123 -7.14 0.67 5.54
CA TYR A 123 -5.74 0.28 5.63
C TYR A 123 -5.00 0.48 4.31
N THR A 124 -5.52 -0.07 3.22
CA THR A 124 -4.86 -0.01 1.90
C THR A 124 -4.77 1.43 1.38
N ALA A 125 -5.82 2.25 1.57
CA ALA A 125 -5.79 3.67 1.22
C ALA A 125 -4.69 4.42 2.00
N SER A 126 -4.62 4.22 3.33
CA SER A 126 -3.59 4.81 4.18
C SER A 126 -2.19 4.35 3.80
N ALA A 127 -2.00 3.05 3.51
CA ALA A 127 -0.72 2.50 3.09
C ALA A 127 -0.25 3.10 1.76
N ILE A 128 -1.14 3.22 0.77
CA ILE A 128 -0.83 3.85 -0.51
C ILE A 128 -0.43 5.32 -0.30
N LEU A 129 -1.18 6.09 0.50
CA LEU A 129 -0.87 7.49 0.78
C LEU A 129 0.48 7.66 1.48
N ALA A 130 0.75 6.85 2.49
CA ALA A 130 2.01 6.91 3.23
C ALA A 130 3.21 6.48 2.35
N ILE A 131 3.11 5.35 1.66
CA ILE A 131 4.25 4.73 0.97
C ILE A 131 4.47 5.35 -0.41
N ALA A 132 3.40 5.49 -1.22
CA ALA A 132 3.52 5.94 -2.60
C ALA A 132 3.57 7.46 -2.73
N PHE A 133 2.83 8.17 -1.88
CA PHE A 133 2.70 9.64 -1.94
C PHE A 133 3.43 10.37 -0.81
N ASN A 134 4.05 9.65 0.11
CA ASN A 134 4.77 10.22 1.25
C ASN A 134 3.90 11.17 2.09
N LYS A 135 2.60 10.85 2.24
CA LYS A 135 1.66 11.62 3.04
C LYS A 135 1.62 11.13 4.49
N PRO A 136 1.27 11.98 5.46
CA PRO A 136 1.28 11.66 6.89
C PRO A 136 0.08 10.78 7.29
N PHE A 137 -0.03 9.58 6.72
CA PHE A 137 -1.02 8.58 7.06
C PHE A 137 -0.35 7.39 7.77
N ILE A 138 -1.04 6.81 8.73
CA ILE A 138 -0.60 5.59 9.41
C ILE A 138 -1.52 4.45 8.96
N PRO A 139 -1.00 3.44 8.23
CA PRO A 139 -1.76 2.23 7.94
C PRO A 139 -2.02 1.46 9.23
N LEU A 140 -3.25 1.46 9.69
CA LEU A 140 -3.62 0.85 10.96
C LEU A 140 -4.00 -0.62 10.76
N ASP A 141 -3.03 -1.51 10.95
CA ASP A 141 -3.28 -2.95 11.08
C ASP A 141 -3.35 -3.35 12.57
N GLY A 142 -3.71 -4.60 12.84
CA GLY A 142 -3.81 -5.11 14.21
C GLY A 142 -2.50 -5.04 15.01
N ASN A 143 -1.33 -5.01 14.35
CA ASN A 143 -0.04 -4.86 15.02
C ASN A 143 0.20 -3.40 15.41
N VAL A 144 -0.01 -2.48 14.48
CA VAL A 144 0.12 -1.04 14.72
C VAL A 144 -0.90 -0.61 15.79
N GLU A 145 -2.15 -1.05 15.68
CA GLU A 145 -3.19 -0.78 16.69
C GLU A 145 -2.77 -1.26 18.08
N ARG A 146 -2.28 -2.49 18.20
CA ARG A 146 -1.82 -3.05 19.47
C ARG A 146 -0.66 -2.26 20.07
N VAL A 147 0.31 -1.86 19.25
CA VAL A 147 1.45 -1.05 19.71
C VAL A 147 0.99 0.32 20.18
N LEU A 148 0.16 1.00 19.39
CA LEU A 148 -0.36 2.32 19.75
C LEU A 148 -1.23 2.29 20.99
N LYS A 149 -2.13 1.30 21.14
CA LYS A 149 -2.92 1.12 22.38
C LYS A 149 -2.02 1.00 23.60
N ARG A 150 -0.98 0.20 23.54
CA ARG A 150 -0.04 0.01 24.66
C ARG A 150 0.78 1.26 24.95
N TYR A 151 1.27 1.92 23.92
CA TYR A 151 2.15 3.08 24.05
C TYR A 151 1.38 4.32 24.54
N LEU A 152 0.19 4.56 24.00
CA LEU A 152 -0.64 5.72 24.33
C LEU A 152 -1.64 5.46 25.46
N HIS A 153 -1.67 4.24 26.04
CA HIS A 153 -2.64 3.82 27.06
C HIS A 153 -4.11 4.00 26.63
N LEU A 154 -4.41 3.80 25.34
CA LEU A 154 -5.75 4.00 24.78
C LEU A 154 -6.56 2.70 24.84
N LYS A 155 -7.86 2.81 25.11
CA LYS A 155 -8.80 1.68 25.04
C LYS A 155 -9.11 1.30 23.58
N THR A 156 -9.24 2.31 22.71
CA THR A 156 -9.52 2.14 21.26
C THR A 156 -8.64 3.08 20.45
N VAL A 157 -8.33 2.67 19.21
CA VAL A 157 -7.66 3.51 18.22
C VAL A 157 -8.49 3.45 16.94
N SER A 158 -8.82 4.58 16.34
CA SER A 158 -9.53 4.66 15.07
C SER A 158 -8.74 5.53 14.06
N TYR A 159 -8.99 5.31 12.77
CA TYR A 159 -8.36 6.10 11.70
C TYR A 159 -8.62 7.61 11.81
N THR A 160 -9.73 8.02 12.41
CA THR A 160 -10.09 9.43 12.61
C THR A 160 -9.18 10.19 13.57
N HIS A 161 -8.41 9.49 14.42
CA HIS A 161 -7.52 10.08 15.42
C HIS A 161 -6.05 10.04 15.04
N LEU A 162 -5.69 9.49 13.88
CA LEU A 162 -4.30 9.24 13.46
C LEU A 162 -3.86 10.07 12.27
N THR A 163 -4.30 11.32 12.19
CA THR A 163 -3.58 12.31 11.38
C THR A 163 -2.33 12.70 12.15
N LEU A 164 -1.16 12.36 11.60
CA LEU A 164 0.09 12.92 12.14
C LEU A 164 0.01 14.45 12.04
N PRO A 165 0.37 15.18 13.12
CA PRO A 165 0.43 16.63 13.03
C PRO A 165 1.38 16.99 11.88
N THR A 166 0.86 17.72 10.90
CA THR A 166 1.68 18.38 9.91
C THR A 166 2.55 19.37 10.67
N THR A 167 3.83 19.08 10.82
CA THR A 167 4.80 20.08 11.25
C THR A 167 4.71 21.20 10.24
N GLY A 168 4.10 22.32 10.67
CA GLY A 168 4.06 23.54 9.91
C GLY A 168 5.50 23.93 9.58
N SER A 169 5.73 24.15 8.31
CA SER A 169 6.95 24.79 7.81
C SER A 169 7.09 26.15 8.48
N VAL A 170 8.18 26.36 9.18
CA VAL A 170 8.74 27.68 9.43
C VAL A 170 9.83 27.89 8.41
#